data_377bd0cfc3d57e63c43f5e8d243d1bd7
#
_entry.id   377bd0cfc3d57e63c43f5e8d243d1bd7
#
_cell.length_a   1.000
_cell.length_b   1.000
_cell.length_c   1.000
_cell.angle_alpha   90.00
_cell.angle_beta   90.00
_cell.angle_gamma   90.00
#
_symmetry.space_group_name_H-M   'P 1'
#
loop_
_entity.id
_entity.type
_entity.pdbx_description
1 polymer ?
#
loop_
_entity_poly.entity_id
_entity_poly.type
_entity_poly.pdbx_seq_one_letter_code
_entity_poly.pdbx_strand_id
1 'polypeptide(L)'
;YTDGFQRTIPLKRTRLNNALVDGFLCAKYSDMMQFGLLWEANGGRPENSEMFRKNFVPYWIENFFSDKRYARIDNKAIMGVFAPQRLIEEFGSPEALKEEFDYLRSEVSKLGYDGMVIFCSATPSETLYRAGFDACYAYNWGINGNNADYMINRSKAMKRLEDIMHFIPTASTGFNRLAWGSP
;
A
#
# COMPACT_ATOMS: atom_id res chain seq x y z
N TYR A 1 7.04 3.41 -3.39
CA TYR A 1 7.23 3.76 -1.98
C TYR A 1 6.96 5.25 -1.81
N THR A 2 5.89 5.60 -1.12
CA THR A 2 5.45 7.00 -0.94
C THR A 2 5.43 7.32 0.54
N ASP A 3 6.57 7.67 1.10
CA ASP A 3 6.69 8.19 2.46
C ASP A 3 7.04 9.68 2.46
N GLY A 4 6.81 10.35 3.58
CA GLY A 4 7.23 11.71 3.80
C GLY A 4 6.63 12.73 2.85
N PHE A 5 5.31 12.73 2.72
CA PHE A 5 4.61 13.77 1.97
C PHE A 5 4.95 15.18 2.47
N GLN A 6 5.14 16.09 1.56
CA GLN A 6 5.16 17.50 1.89
C GLN A 6 3.77 17.92 2.40
N ARG A 7 3.72 18.56 3.56
CA ARG A 7 2.47 19.07 4.16
C ARG A 7 2.00 20.37 3.50
N THR A 8 2.15 20.48 2.18
CA THR A 8 1.72 21.64 1.40
C THR A 8 0.60 21.23 0.46
N ILE A 9 -0.41 22.08 0.32
CA ILE A 9 -1.50 21.90 -0.62
C ILE A 9 -1.32 22.92 -1.77
N PRO A 10 -1.29 22.49 -3.04
CA PRO A 10 -1.31 21.10 -3.53
C PRO A 10 0.01 20.37 -3.28
N LEU A 11 -0.07 19.04 -3.15
CA LEU A 11 1.11 18.19 -3.05
C LEU A 11 1.88 18.23 -4.37
N LYS A 12 3.16 18.58 -4.31
CA LYS A 12 3.99 18.70 -5.51
C LYS A 12 4.97 17.53 -5.65
N ARG A 13 5.40 16.95 -4.55
CA ARG A 13 6.41 15.90 -4.53
C ARG A 13 6.36 15.12 -3.21
N THR A 14 6.62 13.83 -3.27
CA THR A 14 6.86 13.00 -2.08
C THR A 14 8.34 12.97 -1.75
N ARG A 15 8.68 12.61 -0.51
CA ARG A 15 10.05 12.65 -0.01
C ARG A 15 10.99 11.70 -0.75
N LEU A 16 10.55 10.48 -1.08
CA LEU A 16 11.33 9.46 -1.78
C LEU A 16 10.88 9.27 -3.23
N ASN A 17 10.52 10.36 -3.88
CA ASN A 17 9.98 10.33 -5.23
C ASN A 17 11.01 9.97 -6.32
N ASN A 18 12.29 10.20 -6.04
CA ASN A 18 13.34 10.10 -7.04
C ASN A 18 13.44 8.70 -7.68
N ALA A 19 13.33 7.63 -6.88
CA ALA A 19 13.45 6.27 -7.39
C ALA A 19 12.33 5.91 -8.37
N LEU A 20 11.11 6.36 -8.10
CA LEU A 20 9.95 6.09 -8.95
C LEU A 20 9.85 7.11 -10.09
N VAL A 21 9.72 8.40 -9.78
CA VAL A 21 9.38 9.42 -10.77
C VAL A 21 10.58 9.81 -11.63
N ASP A 22 11.72 10.13 -11.00
CA ASP A 22 12.92 10.56 -11.74
C ASP A 22 13.71 9.35 -12.28
N GLY A 23 13.57 8.17 -11.66
CA GLY A 23 14.25 6.94 -12.04
C GLY A 23 13.39 6.03 -12.93
N PHE A 24 12.55 5.20 -12.31
CA PHE A 24 11.82 4.15 -13.02
C PHE A 24 10.94 4.68 -14.15
N LEU A 25 10.09 5.68 -13.89
CA LEU A 25 9.14 6.19 -14.88
C LEU A 25 9.83 6.84 -16.08
N CYS A 26 11.05 7.37 -15.90
CA CYS A 26 11.89 7.98 -16.96
C CYS A 26 12.88 6.99 -17.60
N ALA A 27 12.98 5.75 -17.13
CA ALA A 27 13.94 4.78 -17.65
C ALA A 27 13.58 4.35 -19.08
N LYS A 28 14.61 4.14 -19.91
CA LYS A 28 14.48 3.79 -21.34
C LYS A 28 13.57 2.59 -21.62
N TYR A 29 13.54 1.60 -20.72
CA TYR A 29 12.80 0.35 -20.89
C TYR A 29 11.64 0.20 -19.88
N SER A 30 11.22 1.28 -19.26
CA SER A 30 10.14 1.25 -18.26
C SER A 30 8.80 0.80 -18.83
N ASP A 31 8.57 0.95 -20.14
CA ASP A 31 7.36 0.45 -20.81
C ASP A 31 7.25 -1.08 -20.85
N MET A 32 8.33 -1.80 -20.56
CA MET A 32 8.34 -3.27 -20.47
C MET A 32 7.91 -3.79 -19.09
N MET A 33 7.64 -2.91 -18.14
CA MET A 33 7.28 -3.28 -16.77
C MET A 33 6.06 -2.50 -16.30
N GLN A 34 5.32 -3.11 -15.39
CA GLN A 34 4.26 -2.45 -14.63
C GLN A 34 4.77 -2.05 -13.25
N PHE A 35 4.13 -1.07 -12.64
CA PHE A 35 4.41 -0.65 -11.26
C PHE A 35 3.12 -0.47 -10.47
N GLY A 36 3.20 -0.61 -9.17
CA GLY A 36 2.12 -0.29 -8.24
C GLY A 36 2.67 0.49 -7.05
N LEU A 37 1.82 1.24 -6.39
CA LEU A 37 2.19 2.00 -5.21
C LEU A 37 2.19 1.11 -3.96
N LEU A 38 3.19 1.31 -3.11
CA LEU A 38 3.18 0.90 -1.71
C LEU A 38 3.19 2.17 -0.85
N TRP A 39 2.07 2.46 -0.21
CA TRP A 39 1.94 3.59 0.70
C TRP A 39 2.57 3.27 2.06
N GLU A 40 3.64 3.97 2.39
CA GLU A 40 4.29 3.91 3.70
C GLU A 40 3.58 4.86 4.66
N ALA A 41 2.71 4.30 5.51
CA ALA A 41 1.83 5.08 6.38
C ALA A 41 2.45 5.46 7.74
N ASN A 42 3.70 5.08 8.05
CA ASN A 42 4.34 5.55 9.29
C ASN A 42 4.68 7.05 9.24
N GLY A 43 5.22 7.51 8.12
CA GLY A 43 5.67 8.89 7.94
C GLY A 43 4.83 9.71 6.95
N GLY A 44 4.12 9.03 6.05
CA GLY A 44 3.39 9.65 4.94
C GLY A 44 1.88 9.62 5.10
N ARG A 45 1.34 10.08 6.24
CA ARG A 45 -0.10 10.15 6.48
C ARG A 45 -0.65 11.56 6.22
N PRO A 46 -1.91 11.68 5.73
CA PRO A 46 -2.64 12.93 5.76
C PRO A 46 -3.04 13.27 7.21
N GLU A 47 -3.19 14.52 7.53
CA GLU A 47 -3.63 14.95 8.87
C GLU A 47 -5.15 14.79 9.09
N ASN A 48 -5.90 14.63 8.00
CA ASN A 48 -7.35 14.50 8.01
C ASN A 48 -7.89 14.14 6.61
N SER A 49 -9.19 13.88 6.54
CA SER A 49 -9.91 13.56 5.28
C SER A 49 -9.78 14.65 4.23
N GLU A 50 -9.81 15.92 4.63
CA GLU A 50 -9.68 17.03 3.69
C GLU A 50 -8.32 17.00 2.98
N MET A 51 -7.23 16.83 3.74
CA MET A 51 -5.89 16.71 3.20
C MET A 51 -5.76 15.48 2.31
N PHE A 52 -6.34 14.36 2.71
CA PHE A 52 -6.35 13.14 1.89
C PHE A 52 -7.02 13.38 0.54
N ARG A 53 -8.26 13.87 0.55
CA ARG A 53 -9.08 14.06 -0.65
C ARG A 53 -8.59 15.18 -1.56
N LYS A 54 -8.07 16.28 -1.00
CA LYS A 54 -7.63 17.46 -1.77
C LYS A 54 -6.16 17.45 -2.18
N ASN A 55 -5.34 16.60 -1.52
CA ASN A 55 -3.90 16.63 -1.73
C ASN A 55 -3.35 15.28 -2.17
N PHE A 56 -3.60 14.20 -1.41
CA PHE A 56 -3.04 12.87 -1.70
C PHE A 56 -3.68 12.25 -2.94
N VAL A 57 -5.01 12.18 -2.97
CA VAL A 57 -5.74 11.53 -4.06
C VAL A 57 -5.48 12.20 -5.40
N PRO A 58 -5.60 13.54 -5.55
CA PRO A 58 -5.29 14.20 -6.82
C PRO A 58 -3.84 13.97 -7.28
N TYR A 59 -2.88 14.01 -6.35
CA TYR A 59 -1.49 13.76 -6.67
C TYR A 59 -1.26 12.33 -7.20
N TRP A 60 -1.88 11.31 -6.56
CA TRP A 60 -1.78 9.93 -7.02
C TRP A 60 -2.48 9.70 -8.37
N ILE A 61 -3.64 10.33 -8.57
CA ILE A 61 -4.37 10.28 -9.84
C ILE A 61 -3.49 10.84 -10.96
N GLU A 62 -2.96 12.04 -10.79
CA GLU A 62 -2.20 12.74 -11.81
C GLU A 62 -0.88 12.05 -12.14
N ASN A 63 -0.16 11.59 -11.12
CA ASN A 63 1.22 11.12 -11.29
C ASN A 63 1.35 9.61 -11.47
N PHE A 64 0.36 8.81 -11.05
CA PHE A 64 0.49 7.35 -11.02
C PHE A 64 -0.69 6.61 -11.64
N PHE A 65 -1.91 6.77 -11.12
CA PHE A 65 -3.05 5.98 -11.60
C PHE A 65 -3.43 6.24 -13.06
N SER A 66 -3.11 7.41 -13.58
CA SER A 66 -3.31 7.75 -15.02
C SER A 66 -2.25 7.13 -15.95
N ASP A 67 -1.16 6.58 -15.40
CA ASP A 67 -0.12 5.96 -16.23
C ASP A 67 -0.57 4.59 -16.73
N LYS A 68 -0.46 4.36 -18.05
CA LYS A 68 -0.83 3.08 -18.70
C LYS A 68 -0.10 1.85 -18.13
N ARG A 69 1.07 2.05 -17.51
CA ARG A 69 1.89 1.00 -16.89
C ARG A 69 1.45 0.67 -15.46
N TYR A 70 0.48 1.42 -14.91
CA TYR A 70 0.02 1.13 -13.56
C TYR A 70 -0.57 -0.27 -13.47
N ALA A 71 -0.11 -1.05 -12.47
CA ALA A 71 -0.48 -2.45 -12.32
C ALA A 71 -1.95 -2.62 -11.96
N ARG A 72 -2.59 -3.61 -12.58
CA ARG A 72 -4.00 -3.93 -12.38
C ARG A 72 -4.25 -5.43 -12.41
N ILE A 73 -5.26 -5.87 -11.70
CA ILE A 73 -5.79 -7.23 -11.71
C ILE A 73 -7.27 -7.13 -12.07
N ASP A 74 -7.73 -7.83 -13.11
CA ASP A 74 -9.12 -7.76 -13.61
C ASP A 74 -9.60 -6.31 -13.76
N ASN A 75 -8.78 -5.49 -14.40
CA ASN A 75 -8.98 -4.04 -14.58
C ASN A 75 -9.15 -3.23 -13.28
N LYS A 76 -8.80 -3.77 -12.12
CA LYS A 76 -8.78 -3.04 -10.84
C LYS A 76 -7.34 -2.61 -10.52
N ALA A 77 -7.14 -1.33 -10.25
CA ALA A 77 -5.85 -0.81 -9.82
C ALA A 77 -5.42 -1.47 -8.49
N ILE A 78 -4.13 -1.77 -8.33
CA ILE A 78 -3.64 -2.39 -7.10
C ILE A 78 -2.83 -1.38 -6.28
N MET A 79 -3.01 -1.38 -4.95
CA MET A 79 -2.24 -0.53 -4.04
C MET A 79 -1.92 -1.28 -2.75
N GLY A 80 -0.65 -1.26 -2.35
CA GLY A 80 -0.22 -1.76 -1.05
C GLY A 80 -0.19 -0.66 0.01
N VAL A 81 -0.42 -1.04 1.27
CA VAL A 81 -0.28 -0.17 2.44
C VAL A 81 0.62 -0.84 3.46
N PHE A 82 1.67 -0.14 3.86
CA PHE A 82 2.52 -0.51 4.98
C PHE A 82 2.07 0.22 6.25
N ALA A 83 2.03 -0.48 7.40
CA ALA A 83 1.56 0.03 8.69
C ALA A 83 0.08 0.53 8.67
N PRO A 84 -0.89 -0.33 8.29
CA PRO A 84 -2.30 0.07 8.13
C PRO A 84 -2.93 0.59 9.42
N GLN A 85 -2.50 0.14 10.60
CA GLN A 85 -2.98 0.60 11.91
C GLN A 85 -2.80 2.11 12.08
N ARG A 86 -1.73 2.68 11.51
CA ARG A 86 -1.48 4.13 11.57
C ARG A 86 -2.52 4.94 10.83
N LEU A 87 -3.08 4.39 9.75
CA LEU A 87 -4.17 5.05 9.04
C LEU A 87 -5.48 4.98 9.83
N ILE A 88 -5.78 3.83 10.45
CA ILE A 88 -6.96 3.69 11.30
C ILE A 88 -6.90 4.68 12.48
N GLU A 89 -5.72 4.82 13.13
CA GLU A 89 -5.48 5.80 14.19
C GLU A 89 -5.69 7.24 13.69
N GLU A 90 -5.16 7.57 12.50
CA GLU A 90 -5.22 8.93 11.94
C GLU A 90 -6.64 9.33 11.56
N PHE A 91 -7.41 8.44 10.94
CA PHE A 91 -8.80 8.70 10.56
C PHE A 91 -9.81 8.45 11.70
N GLY A 92 -9.37 7.87 12.82
CA GLY A 92 -10.13 7.71 14.05
C GLY A 92 -10.91 6.40 14.16
N SER A 93 -11.22 5.72 13.07
CA SER A 93 -11.87 4.39 13.10
C SER A 93 -11.65 3.60 11.81
N PRO A 94 -11.88 2.28 11.83
CA PRO A 94 -11.88 1.47 10.61
C PRO A 94 -12.89 1.97 9.57
N GLU A 95 -14.09 2.33 9.99
CA GLU A 95 -15.16 2.81 9.12
C GLU A 95 -14.79 4.14 8.46
N ALA A 96 -14.21 5.07 9.21
CA ALA A 96 -13.75 6.35 8.66
C ALA A 96 -12.65 6.15 7.62
N LEU A 97 -11.69 5.23 7.85
CA LEU A 97 -10.69 4.89 6.84
C LEU A 97 -11.34 4.25 5.60
N LYS A 98 -12.35 3.39 5.81
CA LYS A 98 -13.08 2.78 4.68
C LYS A 98 -13.76 3.84 3.80
N GLU A 99 -14.37 4.87 4.38
CA GLU A 99 -14.97 5.98 3.64
C GLU A 99 -13.93 6.69 2.74
N GLU A 100 -12.70 6.86 3.23
CA GLU A 100 -11.62 7.43 2.45
C GLU A 100 -11.14 6.50 1.31
N PHE A 101 -11.07 5.22 1.57
CA PHE A 101 -10.76 4.25 0.52
C PHE A 101 -11.87 4.13 -0.52
N ASP A 102 -13.14 4.22 -0.11
CA ASP A 102 -14.27 4.21 -1.06
C ASP A 102 -14.25 5.49 -1.92
N TYR A 103 -13.90 6.65 -1.34
CA TYR A 103 -13.65 7.86 -2.10
C TYR A 103 -12.50 7.67 -3.11
N LEU A 104 -11.34 7.14 -2.69
CA LEU A 104 -10.22 6.86 -3.58
C LEU A 104 -10.63 5.91 -4.72
N ARG A 105 -11.36 4.83 -4.41
CA ARG A 105 -11.88 3.89 -5.42
C ARG A 105 -12.76 4.60 -6.44
N SER A 106 -13.63 5.52 -5.98
CA SER A 106 -14.51 6.28 -6.87
C SER A 106 -13.73 7.19 -7.81
N GLU A 107 -12.68 7.85 -7.33
CA GLU A 107 -11.83 8.70 -8.15
C GLU A 107 -11.02 7.90 -9.17
N VAL A 108 -10.45 6.77 -8.77
CA VAL A 108 -9.71 5.85 -9.64
C VAL A 108 -10.63 5.28 -10.74
N SER A 109 -11.88 4.96 -10.41
CA SER A 109 -12.85 4.46 -11.40
C SER A 109 -13.15 5.45 -12.52
N LYS A 110 -13.02 6.76 -12.28
CA LYS A 110 -13.16 7.79 -13.35
C LYS A 110 -12.08 7.69 -14.44
N LEU A 111 -10.98 6.99 -14.16
CA LEU A 111 -9.91 6.71 -15.12
C LEU A 111 -10.16 5.46 -15.98
N GLY A 112 -11.32 4.79 -15.81
CA GLY A 112 -11.67 3.58 -16.55
C GLY A 112 -11.28 2.28 -15.88
N TYR A 113 -10.88 2.31 -14.58
CA TYR A 113 -10.73 1.10 -13.79
C TYR A 113 -12.07 0.60 -13.26
N ASP A 114 -12.23 -0.72 -13.13
CA ASP A 114 -13.42 -1.36 -12.55
C ASP A 114 -13.40 -1.36 -10.99
N GLY A 115 -12.54 -0.55 -10.41
CA GLY A 115 -12.34 -0.40 -8.99
C GLY A 115 -10.86 -0.49 -8.59
N MET A 116 -10.60 -0.84 -7.33
CA MET A 116 -9.27 -0.90 -6.76
C MET A 116 -9.16 -2.01 -5.73
N VAL A 117 -8.05 -2.74 -5.76
CA VAL A 117 -7.66 -3.71 -4.72
C VAL A 117 -6.62 -3.05 -3.81
N ILE A 118 -6.96 -2.90 -2.52
CA ILE A 118 -6.09 -2.34 -1.51
C ILE A 118 -5.67 -3.46 -0.55
N PHE A 119 -4.39 -3.78 -0.54
CA PHE A 119 -3.84 -4.81 0.35
C PHE A 119 -2.86 -4.20 1.37
N CYS A 120 -2.68 -4.84 2.52
CA CYS A 120 -1.85 -4.28 3.58
C CYS A 120 -0.89 -5.29 4.20
N SER A 121 0.22 -4.74 4.73
CA SER A 121 1.23 -5.52 5.46
C SER A 121 0.77 -5.76 6.90
N ALA A 122 -0.02 -6.82 7.09
CA ALA A 122 -0.57 -7.17 8.39
C ALA A 122 -1.03 -8.63 8.44
N THR A 123 -1.45 -9.08 9.63
CA THR A 123 -2.22 -10.32 9.82
C THR A 123 -3.70 -10.03 9.53
N PRO A 124 -4.42 -10.89 8.79
CA PRO A 124 -5.85 -10.74 8.56
C PRO A 124 -6.64 -10.53 9.85
N SER A 125 -7.57 -9.60 9.85
CA SER A 125 -8.43 -9.30 11.00
C SER A 125 -9.71 -8.59 10.58
N GLU A 126 -10.78 -8.74 11.36
CA GLU A 126 -12.05 -8.03 11.19
C GLU A 126 -11.87 -6.49 11.13
N THR A 127 -10.98 -5.96 11.95
CA THR A 127 -10.68 -4.52 11.97
C THR A 127 -10.18 -4.02 10.61
N LEU A 128 -9.25 -4.76 9.98
CA LEU A 128 -8.71 -4.41 8.67
C LEU A 128 -9.75 -4.61 7.55
N TYR A 129 -10.55 -5.66 7.64
CA TYR A 129 -11.66 -5.87 6.73
C TYR A 129 -12.67 -4.71 6.77
N ARG A 130 -13.09 -4.30 7.99
CA ARG A 130 -13.97 -3.14 8.19
C ARG A 130 -13.34 -1.82 7.74
N ALA A 131 -12.02 -1.71 7.79
CA ALA A 131 -11.28 -0.56 7.28
C ALA A 131 -11.18 -0.52 5.74
N GLY A 132 -11.74 -1.52 5.04
CA GLY A 132 -11.82 -1.53 3.58
C GLY A 132 -10.59 -2.07 2.87
N PHE A 133 -9.73 -2.82 3.57
CA PHE A 133 -8.68 -3.61 2.93
C PHE A 133 -9.23 -4.89 2.34
N ASP A 134 -8.75 -5.28 1.15
CA ASP A 134 -9.20 -6.46 0.42
C ASP A 134 -8.35 -7.70 0.74
N ALA A 135 -7.06 -7.50 1.06
CA ALA A 135 -6.13 -8.58 1.36
C ALA A 135 -5.02 -8.16 2.31
N CYS A 136 -4.38 -9.15 2.92
CA CYS A 136 -3.16 -8.98 3.71
C CYS A 136 -1.99 -9.77 3.12
N TYR A 137 -0.76 -9.29 3.39
CA TYR A 137 0.48 -10.00 3.09
C TYR A 137 1.49 -9.78 4.22
N ALA A 138 2.53 -10.59 4.30
CA ALA A 138 3.65 -10.32 5.19
C ALA A 138 4.72 -9.48 4.47
N TYR A 139 5.05 -8.31 4.98
CA TYR A 139 6.14 -7.49 4.44
C TYR A 139 7.48 -8.22 4.49
N ASN A 140 7.76 -8.84 5.63
CA ASN A 140 8.83 -9.80 5.85
C ASN A 140 8.49 -10.68 7.07
N TRP A 141 9.24 -11.74 7.27
CA TRP A 141 9.08 -12.63 8.42
C TRP A 141 10.05 -12.28 9.58
N GLY A 142 10.65 -11.11 9.55
CA GLY A 142 11.60 -10.63 10.54
C GLY A 142 12.88 -11.47 10.61
N ILE A 143 13.50 -11.52 11.78
CA ILE A 143 14.73 -12.28 12.02
C ILE A 143 14.59 -13.79 11.74
N ASN A 144 13.38 -14.32 11.86
CA ASN A 144 13.09 -15.73 11.61
C ASN A 144 12.79 -16.03 10.13
N GLY A 145 12.82 -15.02 9.26
CA GLY A 145 12.55 -15.16 7.83
C GLY A 145 13.57 -16.00 7.05
N ASN A 146 14.67 -16.40 7.67
CA ASN A 146 15.64 -17.35 7.10
C ASN A 146 15.27 -18.80 7.38
N ASN A 147 14.24 -19.06 8.21
CA ASN A 147 13.77 -20.39 8.56
C ASN A 147 12.53 -20.75 7.74
N ALA A 148 12.68 -21.70 6.82
CA ALA A 148 11.59 -22.13 5.93
C ALA A 148 10.40 -22.71 6.72
N ASP A 149 10.63 -23.49 7.76
CA ASP A 149 9.56 -24.07 8.58
C ASP A 149 8.78 -22.98 9.32
N TYR A 150 9.46 -21.95 9.81
CA TYR A 150 8.80 -20.77 10.42
C TYR A 150 7.90 -20.08 9.41
N MET A 151 8.41 -19.78 8.21
CA MET A 151 7.62 -19.11 7.16
C MET A 151 6.40 -19.93 6.75
N ILE A 152 6.58 -21.25 6.56
CA ILE A 152 5.50 -22.19 6.22
C ILE A 152 4.43 -22.20 7.31
N ASN A 153 4.83 -22.32 8.58
CA ASN A 153 3.88 -22.35 9.70
C ASN A 153 3.14 -21.04 9.87
N ARG A 154 3.81 -19.90 9.70
CA ARG A 154 3.17 -18.57 9.72
C ARG A 154 2.19 -18.39 8.55
N SER A 155 2.56 -18.79 7.35
CA SER A 155 1.68 -18.74 6.18
C SER A 155 0.45 -19.62 6.36
N LYS A 156 0.61 -20.84 6.89
CA LYS A 156 -0.51 -21.72 7.23
C LYS A 156 -1.42 -21.11 8.31
N ALA A 157 -0.85 -20.45 9.32
CA ALA A 157 -1.64 -19.78 10.36
C ALA A 157 -2.46 -18.61 9.79
N MET A 158 -1.87 -17.81 8.90
CA MET A 158 -2.58 -16.72 8.24
C MET A 158 -3.64 -17.22 7.24
N LYS A 159 -3.37 -18.31 6.53
CA LYS A 159 -4.34 -18.95 5.63
C LYS A 159 -5.61 -19.42 6.34
N ARG A 160 -5.52 -19.79 7.63
CA ARG A 160 -6.71 -20.14 8.44
C ARG A 160 -7.63 -18.96 8.73
N LEU A 161 -7.17 -17.73 8.47
CA LEU A 161 -7.95 -16.49 8.65
C LEU A 161 -8.54 -16.01 7.31
N GLU A 162 -8.48 -16.83 6.25
CA GLU A 162 -8.94 -16.49 4.90
C GLU A 162 -10.45 -16.20 4.83
N ASP A 163 -11.22 -16.81 5.73
CA ASP A 163 -12.66 -16.53 5.85
C ASP A 163 -12.95 -15.09 6.31
N ILE A 164 -11.98 -14.46 6.99
CA ILE A 164 -12.05 -13.05 7.42
C ILE A 164 -11.55 -12.14 6.30
N MET A 165 -10.37 -12.44 5.75
CA MET A 165 -9.72 -11.62 4.73
C MET A 165 -8.70 -12.45 3.95
N HIS A 166 -8.65 -12.22 2.64
CA HIS A 166 -7.69 -12.91 1.78
C HIS A 166 -6.24 -12.67 2.23
N PHE A 167 -5.44 -13.75 2.26
CA PHE A 167 -4.02 -13.68 2.57
C PHE A 167 -3.17 -14.02 1.34
N ILE A 168 -2.31 -13.09 0.96
CA ILE A 168 -1.33 -13.25 -0.13
C ILE A 168 -0.10 -13.94 0.44
N PRO A 169 0.19 -15.20 0.09
CA PRO A 169 1.34 -15.93 0.60
C PRO A 169 2.65 -15.19 0.27
N THR A 170 3.50 -15.02 1.26
CA THR A 170 4.76 -14.29 1.13
C THR A 170 5.93 -15.18 1.49
N ALA A 171 6.92 -15.26 0.60
CA ALA A 171 8.23 -15.84 0.88
C ALA A 171 9.25 -14.73 1.14
N SER A 172 10.05 -14.89 2.19
CA SER A 172 11.12 -13.95 2.54
C SER A 172 12.48 -14.57 2.21
N THR A 173 13.36 -13.81 1.59
CA THR A 173 14.74 -14.24 1.27
C THR A 173 15.73 -13.89 2.37
N GLY A 174 15.23 -13.44 3.52
CA GLY A 174 15.98 -13.00 4.68
C GLY A 174 15.84 -11.49 4.93
N PHE A 175 16.16 -11.11 6.17
CA PHE A 175 16.11 -9.72 6.60
C PHE A 175 17.33 -9.40 7.48
N ASN A 176 18.10 -8.40 7.08
CA ASN A 176 19.24 -7.94 7.85
C ASN A 176 18.97 -6.52 8.40
N ARG A 177 18.88 -6.42 9.72
CA ARG A 177 18.62 -5.14 10.41
C ARG A 177 19.82 -4.20 10.47
N LEU A 178 21.03 -4.68 10.22
CA LEU A 178 22.24 -3.87 10.34
C LEU A 178 22.21 -2.61 9.47
N ALA A 179 21.58 -2.69 8.30
CA ALA A 179 21.39 -1.54 7.40
C ALA A 179 20.54 -0.41 8.01
N TRP A 180 19.75 -0.71 9.05
CA TRP A 180 18.88 0.24 9.76
C TRP A 180 19.43 0.65 11.13
N GLY A 181 20.69 0.31 11.44
CA GLY A 181 21.35 0.66 12.69
C GLY A 181 20.86 -0.11 13.93
N SER A 182 20.14 -1.21 13.74
CA SER A 182 19.69 -2.09 14.82
C SER A 182 20.50 -3.38 14.80
N PRO A 183 21.14 -3.78 15.93
CA PRO A 183 21.84 -5.06 16.03
C PRO A 183 20.93 -6.27 15.94
#